data_449164e758a5dfa3fe7e39834ef9b7c4
#
_entry.id   449164e758a5dfa3fe7e39834ef9b7c4
#
_cell.length_a   1.000
_cell.length_b   1.000
_cell.length_c   1.000
_cell.angle_alpha   90.00
_cell.angle_beta   90.00
_cell.angle_gamma   90.00
#
_symmetry.space_group_name_H-M   'P 1'
#
loop_
_entity.id
_entity.type
_entity.pdbx_description
1 polymer ?
#
loop_
_entity_poly.entity_id
_entity_poly.type
_entity_poly.pdbx_seq_one_letter_code
_entity_poly.pdbx_strand_id
1 'polypeptide(L)'
;MKDLLARSNGETAELVLCSLTSFVNLLLTGNVPDEIKPIFFGANLIFLNKKCGGVRPIAVGNTLRRLCAKAAGQCVEAERISHYGSVQLGYGHPKGAEAAAHSARLFVNSVNSNDTVLFKVDHKNAFNSVRRYMRLQRTRETNPSIYPFTHAAYNQPSKLFYNGKHISSEVGAQQGDPEGPPLFADTINPPHSELKFHLQ
;
A
#
# COMPACT_ATOMS: atom_id res chain seq x y z
N MET A 1 9.00 -1.25 -19.75
CA MET A 1 8.95 0.18 -20.10
C MET A 1 10.26 0.71 -20.60
N LYS A 2 11.39 0.55 -19.88
CA LYS A 2 12.73 0.95 -20.38
C LYS A 2 13.04 0.33 -21.76
N ASP A 3 12.71 -0.94 -21.97
CA ASP A 3 12.97 -1.64 -23.24
C ASP A 3 12.08 -1.17 -24.40
N LEU A 4 10.86 -0.71 -24.12
CA LEU A 4 9.97 -0.10 -25.12
C LEU A 4 10.49 1.25 -25.59
N LEU A 5 11.05 2.05 -24.68
CA LEU A 5 11.61 3.37 -24.97
C LEU A 5 12.99 3.25 -25.63
N ALA A 6 13.80 2.26 -25.24
CA ALA A 6 15.14 2.06 -25.78
C ALA A 6 15.17 1.53 -27.24
N ARG A 7 14.06 0.93 -27.71
CA ARG A 7 13.94 0.34 -29.05
C ARG A 7 13.20 1.22 -30.06
N SER A 8 12.65 2.37 -29.63
CA SER A 8 11.92 3.28 -30.49
C SER A 8 12.76 4.49 -30.87
N ASN A 9 12.57 5.01 -32.08
CA ASN A 9 13.10 6.32 -32.48
C ASN A 9 12.50 7.39 -31.54
N GLY A 10 13.19 8.50 -31.29
CA GLY A 10 12.79 9.51 -30.33
C GLY A 10 11.33 9.95 -30.44
N GLU A 11 10.84 10.17 -31.66
CA GLU A 11 9.45 10.56 -31.94
C GLU A 11 8.42 9.46 -31.57
N THR A 12 8.74 8.20 -31.89
CA THR A 12 7.88 7.06 -31.50
C THR A 12 7.87 6.84 -30.00
N ALA A 13 9.00 7.05 -29.32
CA ALA A 13 9.10 6.97 -27.86
C ALA A 13 8.22 8.01 -27.18
N GLU A 14 8.20 9.22 -27.70
CA GLU A 14 7.36 10.34 -27.19
C GLU A 14 5.87 10.06 -27.37
N LEU A 15 5.45 9.56 -28.53
CA LEU A 15 4.07 9.16 -28.79
C LEU A 15 3.60 8.05 -27.82
N VAL A 16 4.45 7.03 -27.58
CA VAL A 16 4.17 5.95 -26.62
C VAL A 16 4.02 6.52 -25.20
N LEU A 17 4.91 7.42 -24.79
CA LEU A 17 4.83 8.07 -23.48
C LEU A 17 3.57 8.89 -23.31
N CYS A 18 3.20 9.71 -24.31
CA CYS A 18 1.98 10.51 -24.28
C CYS A 18 0.72 9.63 -24.19
N SER A 19 0.66 8.57 -25.00
CA SER A 19 -0.45 7.63 -24.99
C SER A 19 -0.57 6.89 -23.66
N LEU A 20 0.56 6.43 -23.12
CA LEU A 20 0.62 5.73 -21.82
C LEU A 20 0.23 6.68 -20.68
N THR A 21 0.71 7.93 -20.72
CA THR A 21 0.36 8.96 -19.74
C THR A 21 -1.13 9.26 -19.76
N SER A 22 -1.72 9.43 -20.94
CA SER A 22 -3.16 9.65 -21.09
C SER A 22 -3.96 8.48 -20.55
N PHE A 23 -3.53 7.25 -20.82
CA PHE A 23 -4.17 6.04 -20.30
C PHE A 23 -4.05 5.94 -18.77
N VAL A 24 -2.87 6.20 -18.19
CA VAL A 24 -2.66 6.20 -16.75
C VAL A 24 -3.55 7.28 -16.09
N ASN A 25 -3.59 8.49 -16.64
CA ASN A 25 -4.42 9.55 -16.12
C ASN A 25 -5.91 9.17 -16.14
N LEU A 26 -6.39 8.52 -17.21
CA LEU A 26 -7.77 8.01 -17.28
C LEU A 26 -8.03 7.01 -16.14
N LEU A 27 -7.13 6.09 -15.88
CA LEU A 27 -7.27 5.12 -14.78
C LEU A 27 -7.23 5.78 -13.40
N LEU A 28 -6.40 6.82 -13.22
CA LEU A 28 -6.30 7.57 -11.96
C LEU A 28 -7.58 8.34 -11.62
N THR A 29 -8.39 8.71 -12.61
CA THR A 29 -9.73 9.29 -12.36
C THR A 29 -10.72 8.28 -11.78
N GLY A 30 -10.35 6.98 -11.70
CA GLY A 30 -11.22 5.92 -11.24
C GLY A 30 -12.31 5.50 -12.22
N ASN A 31 -12.32 6.09 -13.42
CA ASN A 31 -13.31 5.80 -14.45
C ASN A 31 -13.01 4.49 -15.19
N VAL A 32 -13.22 3.39 -14.48
CA VAL A 32 -13.06 2.03 -14.99
C VAL A 32 -14.42 1.34 -14.97
N PRO A 33 -14.89 0.75 -16.07
CA PRO A 33 -16.15 0.02 -16.11
C PRO A 33 -16.23 -1.10 -15.07
N ASP A 34 -17.36 -1.23 -14.39
CA ASP A 34 -17.52 -2.17 -13.27
C ASP A 34 -17.29 -3.62 -13.67
N GLU A 35 -17.61 -3.99 -14.89
CA GLU A 35 -17.44 -5.33 -15.43
C GLU A 35 -15.95 -5.72 -15.55
N ILE A 36 -15.07 -4.73 -15.75
CA ILE A 36 -13.61 -4.96 -15.92
C ILE A 36 -12.87 -4.89 -14.60
N LYS A 37 -13.35 -4.13 -13.62
CA LYS A 37 -12.68 -3.94 -12.32
C LYS A 37 -12.23 -5.24 -11.66
N PRO A 38 -13.05 -6.30 -11.57
CA PRO A 38 -12.64 -7.54 -10.89
C PRO A 38 -11.42 -8.21 -11.52
N ILE A 39 -11.22 -8.04 -12.84
CA ILE A 39 -10.10 -8.59 -13.59
C ILE A 39 -8.93 -7.61 -13.59
N PHE A 40 -9.17 -6.34 -13.93
CA PHE A 40 -8.13 -5.33 -14.02
C PHE A 40 -7.42 -5.08 -12.68
N PHE A 41 -8.20 -5.00 -11.58
CA PHE A 41 -7.67 -4.90 -10.22
C PHE A 41 -7.41 -6.27 -9.58
N GLY A 42 -7.55 -7.33 -10.34
CA GLY A 42 -7.15 -8.69 -9.99
C GLY A 42 -5.62 -8.86 -9.95
N ALA A 43 -5.18 -10.04 -9.51
CA ALA A 43 -3.77 -10.36 -9.39
C ALA A 43 -3.51 -11.86 -9.55
N ASN A 44 -2.31 -12.21 -9.99
CA ASN A 44 -1.82 -13.58 -9.95
C ASN A 44 -1.27 -13.90 -8.55
N LEU A 45 -1.69 -15.03 -7.98
CA LEU A 45 -1.17 -15.51 -6.71
C LEU A 45 0.12 -16.29 -6.92
N ILE A 46 1.13 -15.91 -6.14
CA ILE A 46 2.41 -16.62 -6.00
C ILE A 46 2.57 -16.99 -4.53
N PHE A 47 3.02 -18.18 -4.24
CA PHE A 47 3.22 -18.65 -2.88
C PHE A 47 4.71 -18.72 -2.56
N LEU A 48 5.13 -18.01 -1.51
CA LEU A 48 6.51 -18.00 -1.02
C LEU A 48 6.58 -18.72 0.33
N ASN A 49 7.54 -19.63 0.47
CA ASN A 49 7.79 -20.30 1.75
C ASN A 49 8.39 -19.32 2.75
N LYS A 50 7.89 -19.36 3.98
CA LYS A 50 8.49 -18.60 5.11
C LYS A 50 9.63 -19.40 5.72
N LYS A 51 10.68 -18.70 6.22
CA LYS A 51 11.82 -19.33 6.91
C LYS A 51 11.41 -20.09 8.18
N CYS A 52 10.35 -19.65 8.84
CA CYS A 52 9.80 -20.26 10.07
C CYS A 52 8.69 -21.30 9.79
N GLY A 53 8.54 -21.76 8.57
CA GLY A 53 7.44 -22.63 8.13
C GLY A 53 6.20 -21.84 7.71
N GLY A 54 5.34 -22.50 6.92
CA GLY A 54 4.14 -21.91 6.36
C GLY A 54 4.39 -21.12 5.06
N VAL A 55 3.31 -20.56 4.51
CA VAL A 55 3.29 -19.96 3.18
C VAL A 55 2.84 -18.50 3.26
N ARG A 56 3.44 -17.65 2.42
CA ARG A 56 3.03 -16.26 2.23
C ARG A 56 2.44 -16.11 0.84
N PRO A 57 1.14 -15.86 0.70
CA PRO A 57 0.54 -15.55 -0.59
C PRO A 57 0.90 -14.12 -0.99
N ILE A 58 1.46 -13.98 -2.19
CA ILE A 58 1.75 -12.69 -2.82
C ILE A 58 0.83 -12.54 -4.01
N ALA A 59 0.10 -11.44 -4.06
CA ALA A 59 -0.81 -11.11 -5.15
C ALA A 59 -0.14 -10.11 -6.10
N VAL A 60 0.33 -10.59 -7.25
CA VAL A 60 1.03 -9.76 -8.23
C VAL A 60 0.01 -9.23 -9.25
N GLY A 61 -0.37 -7.97 -9.10
CA GLY A 61 -1.23 -7.26 -10.06
C GLY A 61 -0.57 -7.10 -11.43
N ASN A 62 -1.37 -6.86 -12.46
CA ASN A 62 -0.86 -6.59 -13.80
C ASN A 62 0.02 -5.33 -13.84
N THR A 63 0.86 -5.22 -14.87
CA THR A 63 1.86 -4.15 -15.00
C THR A 63 1.23 -2.76 -15.03
N LEU A 64 0.11 -2.58 -15.75
CA LEU A 64 -0.56 -1.28 -15.88
C LEU A 64 -1.16 -0.83 -14.54
N ARG A 65 -1.87 -1.73 -13.83
CA ARG A 65 -2.34 -1.47 -12.48
C ARG A 65 -1.21 -1.03 -11.55
N ARG A 66 -0.10 -1.77 -11.55
CA ARG A 66 1.06 -1.47 -10.71
C ARG A 66 1.73 -0.14 -11.07
N LEU A 67 1.74 0.19 -12.38
CA LEU A 67 2.21 1.50 -12.83
C LEU A 67 1.34 2.63 -12.30
N CYS A 68 0.01 2.51 -12.45
CA CYS A 68 -0.94 3.49 -11.91
C CYS A 68 -0.82 3.64 -10.39
N ALA A 69 -0.73 2.52 -9.67
CA ALA A 69 -0.57 2.55 -8.21
C ALA A 69 0.73 3.27 -7.79
N LYS A 70 1.84 3.03 -8.49
CA LYS A 70 3.09 3.75 -8.23
C LYS A 70 2.99 5.23 -8.56
N ALA A 71 2.36 5.58 -9.69
CA ALA A 71 2.16 6.99 -10.06
C ALA A 71 1.29 7.70 -9.03
N ALA A 72 0.17 7.10 -8.61
CA ALA A 72 -0.70 7.61 -7.56
C ALA A 72 0.06 7.85 -6.26
N GLY A 73 0.84 6.85 -5.80
CA GLY A 73 1.62 6.94 -4.57
C GLY A 73 2.65 8.07 -4.62
N GLN A 74 3.36 8.23 -5.75
CA GLN A 74 4.34 9.32 -5.93
C GLN A 74 3.70 10.71 -5.87
N CYS A 75 2.48 10.86 -6.40
CA CYS A 75 1.77 12.15 -6.36
C CYS A 75 1.50 12.64 -4.92
N VAL A 76 1.30 11.73 -3.97
CA VAL A 76 0.92 12.06 -2.58
C VAL A 76 2.01 11.71 -1.56
N GLU A 77 3.20 11.31 -2.00
CA GLU A 77 4.26 10.83 -1.11
C GLU A 77 4.69 11.89 -0.10
N ALA A 78 4.89 13.13 -0.54
CA ALA A 78 5.29 14.24 0.32
C ALA A 78 4.21 14.57 1.37
N GLU A 79 2.93 14.55 0.97
CA GLU A 79 1.80 14.78 1.86
C GLU A 79 1.70 13.67 2.92
N ARG A 80 1.86 12.40 2.50
CA ARG A 80 1.88 11.25 3.41
C ARG A 80 3.01 11.33 4.43
N ILE A 81 4.23 11.59 3.99
CA ILE A 81 5.40 11.72 4.89
C ILE A 81 5.15 12.82 5.92
N SER A 82 4.62 13.97 5.50
CA SER A 82 4.26 15.06 6.40
C SER A 82 3.17 14.66 7.38
N HIS A 83 2.14 13.94 6.92
CA HIS A 83 1.04 13.47 7.75
C HIS A 83 1.46 12.44 8.80
N TYR A 84 2.38 11.54 8.44
CA TYR A 84 2.87 10.50 9.36
C TYR A 84 3.82 11.07 10.44
N GLY A 85 4.52 12.16 10.14
CA GLY A 85 5.48 12.77 11.04
C GLY A 85 6.54 11.79 11.53
N SER A 86 6.88 11.88 12.82
CA SER A 86 7.85 10.98 13.46
C SER A 86 7.25 9.66 13.98
N VAL A 87 5.94 9.47 13.85
CA VAL A 87 5.23 8.31 14.44
C VAL A 87 5.33 7.08 13.54
N GLN A 88 5.24 7.26 12.22
CA GLN A 88 5.27 6.16 11.24
C GLN A 88 6.64 6.07 10.56
N LEU A 89 7.55 5.28 11.13
CA LEU A 89 8.89 5.10 10.59
C LEU A 89 8.99 4.00 9.50
N GLY A 90 7.93 3.22 9.29
CA GLY A 90 7.92 2.12 8.32
C GLY A 90 7.68 2.53 6.86
N TYR A 91 7.31 3.79 6.60
CA TYR A 91 7.05 4.29 5.26
C TYR A 91 7.66 5.68 5.06
N GLY A 92 8.36 5.88 3.93
CA GLY A 92 8.89 7.17 3.51
C GLY A 92 10.10 7.69 4.32
N HIS A 93 10.54 6.99 5.36
CA HIS A 93 11.69 7.37 6.18
C HIS A 93 12.92 6.54 5.83
N PRO A 94 14.02 7.16 5.33
CA PRO A 94 15.29 6.48 5.17
C PRO A 94 15.75 5.87 6.50
N LYS A 95 16.12 4.58 6.49
CA LYS A 95 16.57 3.85 7.70
C LYS A 95 15.55 3.82 8.85
N GLY A 96 14.25 3.95 8.56
CA GLY A 96 13.20 4.00 9.58
C GLY A 96 13.19 2.80 10.53
N ALA A 97 13.45 1.57 10.03
CA ALA A 97 13.55 0.38 10.86
C ALA A 97 14.74 0.43 11.84
N GLU A 98 15.89 0.97 11.39
CA GLU A 98 17.07 1.17 12.25
C GLU A 98 16.77 2.22 13.31
N ALA A 99 16.16 3.34 12.93
CA ALA A 99 15.76 4.40 13.85
C ALA A 99 14.81 3.86 14.93
N ALA A 100 13.79 3.08 14.55
CA ALA A 100 12.87 2.44 15.50
C ALA A 100 13.60 1.50 16.47
N ALA A 101 14.53 0.68 15.96
CA ALA A 101 15.30 -0.25 16.79
C ALA A 101 16.23 0.48 17.78
N HIS A 102 16.89 1.57 17.33
CA HIS A 102 17.73 2.38 18.21
C HIS A 102 16.91 3.14 19.26
N SER A 103 15.78 3.73 18.89
CA SER A 103 14.87 4.40 19.82
C SER A 103 14.36 3.43 20.89
N ALA A 104 13.97 2.23 20.52
CA ALA A 104 13.55 1.21 21.48
C ALA A 104 14.67 0.80 22.44
N ARG A 105 15.93 0.66 21.95
CA ARG A 105 17.09 0.35 22.80
C ARG A 105 17.41 1.48 23.78
N LEU A 106 17.40 2.73 23.29
CA LEU A 106 17.62 3.91 24.14
C LEU A 106 16.55 3.99 25.22
N PHE A 107 15.28 3.79 24.85
CA PHE A 107 14.17 3.75 25.80
C PHE A 107 14.40 2.70 26.88
N VAL A 108 14.65 1.44 26.50
CA VAL A 108 14.87 0.34 27.47
C VAL A 108 16.06 0.62 28.39
N ASN A 109 17.14 1.23 27.89
CA ASN A 109 18.32 1.58 28.69
C ASN A 109 18.09 2.80 29.59
N SER A 110 17.14 3.68 29.28
CA SER A 110 16.85 4.88 30.06
C SER A 110 15.77 4.68 31.14
N VAL A 111 15.03 3.57 31.09
CA VAL A 111 13.96 3.28 32.05
C VAL A 111 14.57 2.88 33.37
N ASN A 112 14.38 3.74 34.40
CA ASN A 112 14.84 3.54 35.77
C ASN A 112 13.68 3.31 36.77
N SER A 113 12.44 3.23 36.30
CA SER A 113 11.26 3.04 37.15
C SER A 113 10.42 1.84 36.70
N ASN A 114 9.71 1.23 37.65
CA ASN A 114 8.77 0.13 37.37
C ASN A 114 7.42 0.63 36.74
N ASP A 115 7.27 1.94 36.56
CA ASP A 115 6.02 2.56 36.10
C ASP A 115 5.99 2.77 34.59
N THR A 116 7.04 2.36 33.88
CA THR A 116 7.17 2.55 32.44
C THR A 116 7.28 1.22 31.73
N VAL A 117 6.48 1.00 30.70
CA VAL A 117 6.44 -0.25 29.93
C VAL A 117 6.65 0.01 28.45
N LEU A 118 7.36 -0.91 27.79
CA LEU A 118 7.42 -0.97 26.34
C LEU A 118 6.35 -1.93 25.81
N PHE A 119 5.33 -1.39 25.15
CA PHE A 119 4.26 -2.18 24.58
C PHE A 119 4.51 -2.47 23.10
N LYS A 120 4.58 -3.74 22.73
CA LYS A 120 4.77 -4.19 21.35
C LYS A 120 3.53 -4.88 20.84
N VAL A 121 2.96 -4.36 19.74
CA VAL A 121 1.80 -4.95 19.04
C VAL A 121 2.25 -5.52 17.71
N ASP A 122 1.83 -6.75 17.42
CA ASP A 122 1.98 -7.39 16.11
C ASP A 122 0.61 -7.76 15.54
N HIS A 123 0.29 -7.24 14.37
CA HIS A 123 -0.99 -7.49 13.71
C HIS A 123 -0.93 -8.75 12.86
N LYS A 124 -1.68 -9.77 13.23
CA LYS A 124 -1.78 -11.01 12.44
C LYS A 124 -2.40 -10.71 11.07
N ASN A 125 -1.67 -11.06 10.00
CA ASN A 125 -2.09 -10.85 8.60
C ASN A 125 -2.50 -9.40 8.30
N ALA A 126 -1.79 -8.43 8.83
CA ALA A 126 -2.07 -7.01 8.81
C ALA A 126 -2.71 -6.51 7.49
N PHE A 127 -1.99 -6.66 6.36
CA PHE A 127 -2.47 -6.18 5.06
C PHE A 127 -3.76 -6.85 4.58
N ASN A 128 -3.92 -8.14 4.84
CA ASN A 128 -5.06 -8.92 4.36
C ASN A 128 -6.29 -8.79 5.26
N SER A 129 -6.14 -8.22 6.47
CA SER A 129 -7.20 -8.16 7.49
C SER A 129 -7.87 -6.80 7.61
N VAL A 130 -7.25 -5.74 7.09
CA VAL A 130 -7.80 -4.38 7.16
C VAL A 130 -9.09 -4.27 6.36
N ARG A 131 -10.13 -3.75 6.97
CA ARG A 131 -11.43 -3.55 6.30
C ARG A 131 -11.32 -2.49 5.22
N ARG A 132 -11.74 -2.81 3.99
CA ARG A 132 -11.62 -1.93 2.83
C ARG A 132 -12.33 -0.59 2.99
N TYR A 133 -13.52 -0.58 3.63
CA TYR A 133 -14.25 0.66 3.83
C TYR A 133 -13.46 1.66 4.71
N MET A 134 -12.78 1.18 5.77
CA MET A 134 -11.94 2.04 6.62
C MET A 134 -10.78 2.65 5.83
N ARG A 135 -10.15 1.83 4.97
CA ARG A 135 -9.07 2.31 4.09
C ARG A 135 -9.57 3.36 3.10
N LEU A 136 -10.71 3.12 2.47
CA LEU A 136 -11.31 4.05 1.53
C LEU A 136 -11.72 5.36 2.23
N GLN A 137 -12.31 5.27 3.40
CA GLN A 137 -12.63 6.45 4.20
C GLN A 137 -11.36 7.24 4.53
N ARG A 138 -10.31 6.59 5.05
CA ARG A 138 -9.05 7.25 5.37
C ARG A 138 -8.38 7.86 4.15
N THR A 139 -8.32 7.15 3.03
CA THR A 139 -7.78 7.71 1.79
C THR A 139 -8.54 8.95 1.34
N ARG A 140 -9.87 8.97 1.49
CA ARG A 140 -10.69 10.15 1.18
C ARG A 140 -10.36 11.34 2.06
N GLU A 141 -10.04 11.10 3.34
CA GLU A 141 -9.70 12.14 4.33
C GLU A 141 -8.27 12.66 4.16
N THR A 142 -7.30 11.74 3.99
CA THR A 142 -5.86 12.06 4.02
C THR A 142 -5.26 12.33 2.65
N ASN A 143 -5.75 11.67 1.60
CA ASN A 143 -5.20 11.74 0.25
C ASN A 143 -6.33 11.77 -0.81
N PRO A 144 -7.18 12.80 -0.82
CA PRO A 144 -8.37 12.85 -1.67
C PRO A 144 -8.04 12.80 -3.16
N SER A 145 -6.87 13.26 -3.59
CA SER A 145 -6.44 13.25 -5.00
C SER A 145 -6.31 11.85 -5.58
N ILE A 146 -5.93 10.85 -4.80
CA ILE A 146 -5.82 9.45 -5.24
C ILE A 146 -7.03 8.60 -4.88
N TYR A 147 -8.00 9.18 -4.17
CA TYR A 147 -9.22 8.46 -3.74
C TYR A 147 -9.99 7.83 -4.91
N PRO A 148 -10.21 8.50 -6.06
CA PRO A 148 -10.94 7.90 -7.17
C PRO A 148 -10.30 6.57 -7.65
N PHE A 149 -9.00 6.54 -7.82
CA PHE A 149 -8.26 5.34 -8.20
C PHE A 149 -8.34 4.26 -7.13
N THR A 150 -8.09 4.62 -5.87
CA THR A 150 -8.13 3.69 -4.73
C THR A 150 -9.54 3.12 -4.55
N HIS A 151 -10.56 3.96 -4.71
CA HIS A 151 -11.95 3.52 -4.68
C HIS A 151 -12.24 2.51 -5.81
N ALA A 152 -11.87 2.83 -7.05
CA ALA A 152 -12.06 1.91 -8.17
C ALA A 152 -11.38 0.55 -7.95
N ALA A 153 -10.20 0.54 -7.29
CA ALA A 153 -9.42 -0.66 -7.04
C ALA A 153 -9.99 -1.55 -5.91
N TYR A 154 -10.70 -0.96 -4.93
CA TYR A 154 -11.04 -1.64 -3.68
C TYR A 154 -12.50 -1.57 -3.25
N ASN A 155 -13.38 -0.86 -3.99
CA ASN A 155 -14.79 -0.75 -3.65
C ASN A 155 -15.59 -2.03 -3.89
N GLN A 156 -15.05 -2.93 -4.73
CA GLN A 156 -15.68 -4.22 -5.03
C GLN A 156 -14.64 -5.35 -4.99
N PRO A 157 -15.09 -6.62 -4.90
CA PRO A 157 -14.22 -7.79 -4.95
C PRO A 157 -13.41 -7.85 -6.25
N SER A 158 -12.17 -8.28 -6.15
CA SER A 158 -11.30 -8.54 -7.31
C SER A 158 -10.88 -10.02 -7.37
N LYS A 159 -10.48 -10.49 -8.55
CA LYS A 159 -10.12 -11.89 -8.77
C LYS A 159 -8.63 -12.14 -8.53
N LEU A 160 -8.33 -13.15 -7.73
CA LEU A 160 -6.97 -13.66 -7.55
C LEU A 160 -6.83 -14.99 -8.28
N PHE A 161 -5.95 -15.04 -9.27
CA PHE A 161 -5.79 -16.17 -10.17
C PHE A 161 -4.66 -17.09 -9.72
N TYR A 162 -4.92 -18.40 -9.75
CA TYR A 162 -3.92 -19.44 -9.46
C TYR A 162 -4.29 -20.74 -10.19
N ASN A 163 -3.37 -21.27 -10.99
CA ASN A 163 -3.53 -22.53 -11.75
C ASN A 163 -4.87 -22.60 -12.52
N GLY A 164 -5.20 -21.58 -13.30
CA GLY A 164 -6.42 -21.54 -14.11
C GLY A 164 -7.73 -21.35 -13.32
N LYS A 165 -7.66 -21.28 -12.00
CA LYS A 165 -8.79 -20.97 -11.10
C LYS A 165 -8.66 -19.56 -10.55
N HIS A 166 -9.74 -19.06 -9.94
CA HIS A 166 -9.69 -17.79 -9.21
C HIS A 166 -10.45 -17.88 -7.90
N ILE A 167 -10.03 -17.07 -6.95
CA ILE A 167 -10.73 -16.83 -5.68
C ILE A 167 -11.06 -15.34 -5.59
N SER A 168 -12.07 -14.99 -4.81
CA SER A 168 -12.47 -13.61 -4.56
C SER A 168 -11.55 -12.96 -3.53
N SER A 169 -11.11 -11.74 -3.80
CA SER A 169 -10.40 -10.86 -2.85
C SER A 169 -11.35 -9.77 -2.39
N GLU A 170 -11.91 -9.92 -1.19
CA GLU A 170 -12.99 -9.07 -0.67
C GLU A 170 -12.53 -8.18 0.49
N VAL A 171 -11.50 -8.61 1.22
CA VAL A 171 -11.00 -7.94 2.41
C VAL A 171 -9.52 -7.60 2.23
N GLY A 172 -9.07 -6.57 2.91
CA GLY A 172 -7.67 -6.18 2.96
C GLY A 172 -7.09 -5.61 1.68
N ALA A 173 -5.78 -5.36 1.71
CA ALA A 173 -4.96 -5.06 0.55
C ALA A 173 -4.36 -6.33 -0.03
N GLN A 174 -4.17 -6.35 -1.33
CA GLN A 174 -3.40 -7.38 -1.98
C GLN A 174 -1.91 -7.24 -1.59
N GLN A 175 -1.32 -8.30 -1.08
CA GLN A 175 0.09 -8.32 -0.72
C GLN A 175 0.94 -8.37 -2.00
N GLY A 176 1.47 -7.24 -2.41
CA GLY A 176 2.17 -7.01 -3.68
C GLY A 176 1.63 -5.80 -4.45
N ASP A 177 0.55 -5.19 -3.96
CA ASP A 177 0.11 -3.88 -4.43
C ASP A 177 1.06 -2.80 -3.93
N PRO A 178 1.61 -1.93 -4.80
CA PRO A 178 2.44 -0.80 -4.38
C PRO A 178 1.78 0.13 -3.36
N GLU A 179 0.45 0.30 -3.44
CA GLU A 179 -0.33 1.08 -2.49
C GLU A 179 -0.72 0.32 -1.21
N GLY A 180 -0.37 -0.96 -1.10
CA GLY A 180 -0.66 -1.76 0.08
C GLY A 180 -0.08 -1.19 1.37
N PRO A 181 1.26 -0.98 1.47
CA PRO A 181 1.91 -0.43 2.65
C PRO A 181 1.41 0.95 3.08
N PRO A 182 1.36 1.97 2.19
CA PRO A 182 0.88 3.28 2.60
C PRO A 182 -0.59 3.28 3.00
N LEU A 183 -1.46 2.57 2.29
CA LEU A 183 -2.87 2.45 2.66
C LEU A 183 -3.08 1.74 4.00
N PHE A 184 -2.21 0.81 4.36
CA PHE A 184 -2.22 0.22 5.70
C PHE A 184 -1.76 1.24 6.75
N ALA A 185 -0.68 1.96 6.48
CA ALA A 185 -0.18 3.01 7.37
C ALA A 185 -1.23 4.09 7.63
N ASP A 186 -1.91 4.58 6.58
CA ASP A 186 -3.02 5.54 6.70
C ASP A 186 -4.14 5.03 7.63
N THR A 187 -4.42 3.72 7.57
CA THR A 187 -5.50 3.13 8.36
C THR A 187 -5.15 2.98 9.84
N ILE A 188 -3.89 2.66 10.17
CA ILE A 188 -3.47 2.43 11.56
C ILE A 188 -2.92 3.69 12.25
N ASN A 189 -2.49 4.70 11.50
CA ASN A 189 -1.85 5.89 12.06
C ASN A 189 -2.72 6.62 13.10
N PRO A 190 -4.02 6.93 12.86
CA PRO A 190 -4.85 7.62 13.84
C PRO A 190 -4.98 6.89 15.18
N PRO A 191 -5.32 5.58 15.23
CA PRO A 191 -5.37 4.86 16.50
C PRO A 191 -4.04 4.90 17.24
N HIS A 192 -2.91 4.89 16.55
CA HIS A 192 -1.59 4.93 17.17
C HIS A 192 -1.19 6.33 17.64
N SER A 193 -1.59 7.38 16.93
CA SER A 193 -1.33 8.77 17.36
C SER A 193 -2.25 9.21 18.51
N GLU A 194 -3.45 8.64 18.61
CA GLU A 194 -4.43 8.88 19.67
C GLU A 194 -4.14 8.04 20.93
N LEU A 195 -3.29 7.01 20.85
CA LEU A 195 -2.79 6.28 22.01
C LEU A 195 -1.85 7.16 22.84
N LYS A 196 -2.36 8.29 23.33
CA LYS A 196 -1.82 8.95 24.50
C LYS A 196 -2.24 8.09 25.69
N PHE A 197 -1.35 7.18 26.09
CA PHE A 197 -1.56 6.42 27.32
C PHE A 197 -1.63 7.38 28.48
N HIS A 198 -2.82 7.68 28.96
CA HIS A 198 -3.02 8.17 30.31
C HIS A 198 -2.91 6.97 31.25
N LEU A 199 -1.69 6.58 31.57
CA LEU A 199 -1.44 5.78 32.75
C LEU A 199 -1.69 6.69 33.95
N GLN A 200 -2.86 6.57 34.57
CA GLN A 200 -3.13 7.08 35.90
C GLN A 200 -2.65 6.08 36.93
#